data_42b9b706afc74410e2ac51be9797ae86
#
_entry.id   42b9b706afc74410e2ac51be9797ae86
#
_cell.length_a   1.000
_cell.length_b   1.000
_cell.length_c   1.000
_cell.angle_alpha   90.00
_cell.angle_beta   90.00
_cell.angle_gamma   90.00
#
_symmetry.space_group_name_H-M   'P 1'
#
loop_
_entity.id
_entity.type
_entity.pdbx_description
1 polymer ?
#
loop_
_entity_poly.entity_id
_entity_poly.type
_entity_poly.pdbx_seq_one_letter_code
_entity_poly.pdbx_strand_id
1 'polypeptide(L)'
;VLTTLWHHYEVDNIRVALRGVEAGATWDQVLHLLYPMPRYVEVTLERMEKMVRSGSVTGAVSVLRGTQYHSLLNHALTRYEEERSLFPLEVALDLGYRRNLWDVVHSLGKQDREMALKTIGMVLDIDNLLWALRFRVYHHLSEVEIINYTLPMGYEVADDDVRLIARGGD
;
A
#
# COMPACT_ATOMS: atom_id res chain seq x y z
N VAL A 1 0.30 -3.54 -17.26
CA VAL A 1 0.92 -2.30 -16.72
C VAL A 1 -0.12 -1.22 -16.51
N LEU A 2 -0.82 -0.73 -17.55
CA LEU A 2 -1.78 0.37 -17.39
C LEU A 2 -2.88 0.06 -16.36
N THR A 3 -3.44 -1.15 -16.39
CA THR A 3 -4.43 -1.59 -15.39
C THR A 3 -3.83 -1.60 -13.98
N THR A 4 -2.58 -2.05 -13.84
CA THR A 4 -1.88 -2.08 -12.56
C THR A 4 -1.63 -0.68 -11.99
N LEU A 5 -1.38 0.31 -12.85
CA LEU A 5 -1.26 1.71 -12.39
C LEU A 5 -2.57 2.24 -11.80
N TRP A 6 -3.74 1.78 -12.27
CA TRP A 6 -5.02 2.12 -11.66
C TRP A 6 -5.21 1.54 -10.26
N HIS A 7 -4.55 0.42 -9.94
CA HIS A 7 -4.59 -0.15 -8.60
C HIS A 7 -4.03 0.79 -7.52
N HIS A 8 -3.21 1.77 -7.89
CA HIS A 8 -2.78 2.83 -6.97
C HIS A 8 -3.99 3.58 -6.39
N TYR A 9 -4.90 4.05 -7.25
CA TYR A 9 -6.10 4.76 -6.81
C TYR A 9 -7.09 3.83 -6.08
N GLU A 10 -7.12 2.55 -6.43
CA GLU A 10 -7.92 1.55 -5.72
C GLU A 10 -7.40 1.35 -4.29
N VAL A 11 -6.08 1.26 -4.12
CA VAL A 11 -5.42 1.21 -2.81
C VAL A 11 -5.72 2.48 -2.00
N ASP A 12 -5.62 3.65 -2.62
CA ASP A 12 -5.94 4.91 -1.95
C ASP A 12 -7.41 4.96 -1.49
N ASN A 13 -8.34 4.50 -2.32
CA ASN A 13 -9.75 4.42 -1.97
C ASN A 13 -10.01 3.45 -0.81
N ILE A 14 -9.34 2.28 -0.80
CA ILE A 14 -9.41 1.32 0.32
C ILE A 14 -8.89 1.99 1.60
N ARG A 15 -7.77 2.71 1.52
CA ARG A 15 -7.19 3.46 2.66
C ARG A 15 -8.17 4.51 3.19
N VAL A 16 -8.79 5.29 2.30
CA VAL A 16 -9.81 6.28 2.67
C VAL A 16 -11.00 5.61 3.37
N ALA A 17 -11.47 4.47 2.85
CA ALA A 17 -12.56 3.72 3.48
C ALA A 17 -12.17 3.21 4.88
N LEU A 18 -10.98 2.63 5.06
CA LEU A 18 -10.48 2.16 6.36
C LEU A 18 -10.35 3.31 7.37
N ARG A 19 -9.80 4.46 6.95
CA ARG A 19 -9.72 5.66 7.79
C ARG A 19 -11.11 6.19 8.17
N GLY A 20 -12.05 6.15 7.23
CA GLY A 20 -13.44 6.52 7.50
C GLY A 20 -14.09 5.62 8.55
N VAL A 21 -13.87 4.30 8.46
CA VAL A 21 -14.35 3.33 9.46
C VAL A 21 -13.75 3.58 10.83
N GLU A 22 -12.43 3.78 10.90
CA GLU A 22 -11.73 4.05 12.17
C GLU A 22 -12.21 5.36 12.82
N ALA A 23 -12.50 6.38 12.00
CA ALA A 23 -13.01 7.66 12.45
C ALA A 23 -14.54 7.67 12.74
N GLY A 24 -15.25 6.57 12.48
CA GLY A 24 -16.71 6.52 12.61
C GLY A 24 -17.45 7.40 11.59
N ALA A 25 -16.83 7.67 10.43
CA ALA A 25 -17.42 8.50 9.39
C ALA A 25 -18.59 7.81 8.69
N THR A 26 -19.56 8.60 8.21
CA THR A 26 -20.66 8.12 7.38
C THR A 26 -20.20 7.84 5.96
N TRP A 27 -20.99 7.04 5.22
CA TRP A 27 -20.70 6.79 3.80
C TRP A 27 -20.64 8.08 2.98
N ASP A 28 -21.55 9.01 3.20
CA ASP A 28 -21.59 10.28 2.46
C ASP A 28 -20.32 11.10 2.67
N GLN A 29 -19.76 11.10 3.87
CA GLN A 29 -18.48 11.77 4.16
C GLN A 29 -17.31 11.10 3.44
N VAL A 30 -17.28 9.77 3.41
CA VAL A 30 -16.21 9.00 2.75
C VAL A 30 -16.31 9.12 1.23
N LEU A 31 -17.51 9.05 0.66
CA LEU A 31 -17.74 9.06 -0.79
C LEU A 31 -17.11 10.28 -1.48
N HIS A 32 -17.15 11.45 -0.86
CA HIS A 32 -16.58 12.69 -1.41
C HIS A 32 -15.05 12.71 -1.45
N LEU A 33 -14.40 11.79 -0.74
CA LEU A 33 -12.95 11.66 -0.68
C LEU A 33 -12.39 10.60 -1.65
N LEU A 34 -13.27 9.80 -2.25
CA LEU A 34 -12.86 8.72 -3.13
C LEU A 34 -12.51 9.21 -4.53
N TYR A 35 -11.46 8.65 -5.09
CA TYR A 35 -11.15 8.81 -6.51
C TYR A 35 -12.19 8.08 -7.37
N PRO A 36 -12.63 8.67 -8.50
CA PRO A 36 -13.47 7.98 -9.45
C PRO A 36 -12.73 6.78 -10.06
N MET A 37 -13.38 5.62 -10.07
CA MET A 37 -12.76 4.37 -10.51
C MET A 37 -13.40 3.84 -11.80
N PRO A 38 -12.61 3.24 -12.70
CA PRO A 38 -13.14 2.57 -13.88
C PRO A 38 -13.93 1.30 -13.48
N ARG A 39 -14.74 0.78 -14.39
CA ARG A 39 -15.64 -0.35 -14.12
C ARG A 39 -14.94 -1.70 -13.91
N TYR A 40 -13.65 -1.81 -14.24
CA TYR A 40 -12.88 -3.07 -14.15
C TYR A 40 -12.05 -3.22 -12.89
N VAL A 41 -12.36 -2.45 -11.84
CA VAL A 41 -11.68 -2.57 -10.54
C VAL A 41 -12.24 -3.72 -9.71
N GLU A 42 -11.45 -4.27 -8.80
CA GLU A 42 -11.88 -5.33 -7.90
C GLU A 42 -12.76 -4.80 -6.75
N VAL A 43 -12.48 -3.57 -6.29
CA VAL A 43 -13.20 -2.94 -5.18
C VAL A 43 -14.11 -1.84 -5.70
N THR A 44 -15.33 -2.21 -6.02
CA THR A 44 -16.36 -1.29 -6.50
C THR A 44 -16.83 -0.31 -5.43
N LEU A 45 -17.48 0.80 -5.83
CA LEU A 45 -18.12 1.74 -4.89
C LEU A 45 -19.09 1.05 -3.93
N GLU A 46 -19.89 0.09 -4.42
CA GLU A 46 -20.79 -0.70 -3.58
C GLU A 46 -20.03 -1.49 -2.51
N ARG A 47 -18.88 -2.05 -2.86
CA ARG A 47 -18.04 -2.78 -1.93
C ARG A 47 -17.41 -1.83 -0.88
N MET A 48 -16.98 -0.64 -1.30
CA MET A 48 -16.47 0.40 -0.39
C MET A 48 -17.55 0.90 0.57
N GLU A 49 -18.79 1.07 0.08
CA GLU A 49 -19.91 1.40 0.95
C GLU A 49 -20.14 0.32 2.01
N LYS A 50 -20.10 -0.97 1.62
CA LYS A 50 -20.20 -2.09 2.58
C LYS A 50 -19.06 -2.09 3.59
N MET A 51 -17.84 -1.73 3.18
CA MET A 51 -16.70 -1.55 4.10
C MET A 51 -17.01 -0.49 5.16
N VAL A 52 -17.41 0.69 4.73
CA VAL A 52 -17.71 1.80 5.66
C VAL A 52 -18.89 1.45 6.58
N ARG A 53 -19.94 0.84 6.04
CA ARG A 53 -21.12 0.42 6.83
C ARG A 53 -20.85 -0.76 7.77
N SER A 54 -19.75 -1.46 7.65
CA SER A 54 -19.38 -2.58 8.54
C SER A 54 -19.13 -2.15 9.98
N GLY A 55 -18.81 -0.87 10.22
CA GLY A 55 -18.64 -0.29 11.54
C GLY A 55 -17.38 -0.72 12.30
N SER A 56 -16.52 -1.53 11.67
CA SER A 56 -15.22 -1.92 12.25
C SER A 56 -14.20 -2.19 11.16
N VAL A 57 -12.92 -1.96 11.45
CA VAL A 57 -11.81 -2.20 10.53
C VAL A 57 -11.73 -3.68 10.13
N THR A 58 -11.88 -4.59 11.09
CA THR A 58 -11.91 -6.05 10.84
C THR A 58 -13.09 -6.44 9.95
N GLY A 59 -14.27 -5.83 10.17
CA GLY A 59 -15.44 -5.99 9.31
C GLY A 59 -15.18 -5.48 7.89
N ALA A 60 -14.60 -4.30 7.75
CA ALA A 60 -14.24 -3.73 6.45
C ALA A 60 -13.26 -4.62 5.67
N VAL A 61 -12.24 -5.15 6.33
CA VAL A 61 -11.31 -6.12 5.71
C VAL A 61 -12.04 -7.38 5.27
N SER A 62 -13.00 -7.88 6.05
CA SER A 62 -13.80 -9.06 5.70
C SER A 62 -14.65 -8.86 4.44
N VAL A 63 -15.11 -7.65 4.15
CA VAL A 63 -15.85 -7.29 2.93
C VAL A 63 -14.99 -7.48 1.67
N LEU A 64 -13.66 -7.40 1.81
CA LEU A 64 -12.72 -7.55 0.69
C LEU A 64 -12.45 -9.02 0.31
N ARG A 65 -13.10 -10.01 0.92
CA ARG A 65 -12.95 -11.42 0.56
C ARG A 65 -13.16 -11.63 -0.94
N GLY A 66 -12.25 -12.42 -1.54
CA GLY A 66 -12.25 -12.68 -2.97
C GLY A 66 -11.49 -11.63 -3.80
N THR A 67 -10.88 -10.63 -3.18
CA THR A 67 -9.95 -9.71 -3.84
C THR A 67 -8.50 -9.98 -3.41
N GLN A 68 -7.54 -9.48 -4.20
CA GLN A 68 -6.12 -9.54 -3.85
C GLN A 68 -5.80 -8.83 -2.53
N TYR A 69 -6.59 -7.83 -2.15
CA TYR A 69 -6.37 -7.01 -0.94
C TYR A 69 -6.71 -7.73 0.35
N HIS A 70 -7.64 -8.70 0.31
CA HIS A 70 -8.08 -9.39 1.52
C HIS A 70 -6.92 -10.11 2.24
N SER A 71 -6.11 -10.89 1.51
CA SER A 71 -5.01 -11.63 2.13
C SER A 71 -3.95 -10.71 2.72
N LEU A 72 -3.61 -9.63 2.01
CA LEU A 72 -2.65 -8.61 2.46
C LEU A 72 -3.11 -7.99 3.79
N LEU A 73 -4.33 -7.49 3.83
CA LEU A 73 -4.88 -6.83 5.00
C LEU A 73 -5.15 -7.79 6.16
N ASN A 74 -5.61 -9.01 5.87
CA ASN A 74 -5.88 -10.01 6.90
C ASN A 74 -4.61 -10.41 7.68
N HIS A 75 -3.46 -10.48 7.03
CA HIS A 75 -2.18 -10.70 7.70
C HIS A 75 -1.75 -9.51 8.59
N ALA A 76 -2.11 -8.30 8.20
CA ALA A 76 -1.77 -7.10 8.95
C ALA A 76 -2.75 -6.78 10.10
N LEU A 77 -3.92 -7.45 10.16
CA LEU A 77 -4.93 -7.21 11.21
C LEU A 77 -4.41 -7.48 12.62
N THR A 78 -3.59 -8.51 12.82
CA THR A 78 -3.01 -8.81 14.15
C THR A 78 -2.22 -7.62 14.68
N ARG A 79 -1.39 -7.02 13.84
CA ARG A 79 -0.62 -5.83 14.22
C ARG A 79 -1.50 -4.60 14.42
N TYR A 80 -2.54 -4.42 13.59
CA TYR A 80 -3.53 -3.36 13.79
C TYR A 80 -4.19 -3.47 15.17
N GLU A 81 -4.57 -4.69 15.61
CA GLU A 81 -5.21 -4.92 16.89
C GLU A 81 -4.25 -4.67 18.07
N GLU A 82 -2.97 -5.01 17.91
CA GLU A 82 -1.92 -4.79 18.91
C GLU A 82 -1.54 -3.30 19.02
N GLU A 83 -1.27 -2.65 17.88
CA GLU A 83 -0.75 -1.28 17.81
C GLU A 83 -1.85 -0.22 17.90
N ARG A 84 -3.13 -0.60 17.70
CA ARG A 84 -4.27 0.32 17.62
C ARG A 84 -4.05 1.44 16.60
N SER A 85 -3.46 1.11 15.48
CA SER A 85 -3.09 2.02 14.40
C SER A 85 -3.36 1.38 13.05
N LEU A 86 -3.89 2.14 12.10
CA LEU A 86 -4.07 1.71 10.71
C LEU A 86 -2.74 1.53 9.97
N PHE A 87 -1.64 2.00 10.53
CA PHE A 87 -0.33 2.00 9.89
C PHE A 87 0.07 0.63 9.31
N PRO A 88 -0.04 -0.52 10.03
CA PRO A 88 0.29 -1.82 9.46
C PRO A 88 -0.55 -2.19 8.24
N LEU A 89 -1.84 -1.83 8.22
CA LEU A 89 -2.74 -2.09 7.10
C LEU A 89 -2.38 -1.23 5.89
N GLU A 90 -2.09 0.04 6.11
CA GLU A 90 -1.68 0.97 5.05
C GLU A 90 -0.36 0.54 4.40
N VAL A 91 0.62 0.13 5.20
CA VAL A 91 1.89 -0.40 4.70
C VAL A 91 1.68 -1.69 3.92
N ALA A 92 0.82 -2.59 4.39
CA ALA A 92 0.53 -3.84 3.69
C ALA A 92 -0.07 -3.60 2.29
N LEU A 93 -0.98 -2.61 2.17
CA LEU A 93 -1.53 -2.20 0.88
C LEU A 93 -0.46 -1.64 -0.06
N ASP A 94 0.38 -0.75 0.44
CA ASP A 94 1.44 -0.12 -0.34
C ASP A 94 2.48 -1.14 -0.82
N LEU A 95 2.92 -2.04 0.05
CA LEU A 95 3.85 -3.11 -0.30
C LEU A 95 3.23 -4.08 -1.32
N GLY A 96 1.97 -4.44 -1.14
CA GLY A 96 1.25 -5.32 -2.05
C GLY A 96 1.13 -4.71 -3.45
N TYR A 97 0.76 -3.43 -3.55
CA TYR A 97 0.68 -2.71 -4.81
C TYR A 97 2.04 -2.66 -5.53
N ARG A 98 3.11 -2.30 -4.83
CA ARG A 98 4.44 -2.16 -5.43
C ARG A 98 5.02 -3.50 -5.88
N ARG A 99 4.84 -4.57 -5.10
CA ARG A 99 5.23 -5.92 -5.52
C ARG A 99 4.51 -6.33 -6.80
N ASN A 100 3.20 -6.13 -6.86
CA ASN A 100 2.41 -6.43 -8.04
C ASN A 100 2.88 -5.61 -9.25
N LEU A 101 3.16 -4.31 -9.08
CA LEU A 101 3.68 -3.45 -10.14
C LEU A 101 5.03 -3.95 -10.65
N TRP A 102 5.93 -4.34 -9.75
CA TRP A 102 7.24 -4.89 -10.07
C TRP A 102 7.15 -6.19 -10.86
N ASP A 103 6.29 -7.13 -10.42
CA ASP A 103 6.07 -8.40 -11.08
C ASP A 103 5.49 -8.22 -12.48
N VAL A 104 4.54 -7.31 -12.64
CA VAL A 104 3.95 -6.98 -13.95
C VAL A 104 4.98 -6.37 -14.88
N VAL A 105 5.88 -5.50 -14.40
CA VAL A 105 6.97 -4.95 -15.20
C VAL A 105 7.92 -6.05 -15.67
N HIS A 106 8.24 -7.03 -14.82
CA HIS A 106 9.10 -8.15 -15.17
C HIS A 106 8.47 -9.12 -16.19
N SER A 107 7.13 -9.15 -16.27
CA SER A 107 6.40 -9.95 -17.26
C SER A 107 6.39 -9.35 -18.67
N LEU A 108 6.85 -8.11 -18.85
CA LEU A 108 6.90 -7.44 -20.15
C LEU A 108 7.93 -8.04 -21.09
N GLY A 109 7.73 -7.87 -22.39
CA GLY A 109 8.73 -8.18 -23.41
C GLY A 109 10.04 -7.42 -23.18
N LYS A 110 11.16 -7.95 -23.64
CA LYS A 110 12.51 -7.46 -23.32
C LYS A 110 12.69 -5.95 -23.50
N GLN A 111 12.22 -5.39 -24.61
CA GLN A 111 12.38 -3.97 -24.94
C GLN A 111 11.57 -3.06 -24.02
N ASP A 112 10.28 -3.39 -23.83
CA ASP A 112 9.39 -2.59 -22.96
C ASP A 112 9.78 -2.74 -21.50
N ARG A 113 10.23 -3.94 -21.10
CA ARG A 113 10.69 -4.22 -19.74
C ARG A 113 11.88 -3.36 -19.35
N GLU A 114 12.88 -3.20 -20.20
CA GLU A 114 14.08 -2.43 -19.89
C GLU A 114 13.73 -0.95 -19.58
N MET A 115 12.88 -0.35 -20.41
CA MET A 115 12.41 1.02 -20.18
C MET A 115 11.52 1.13 -18.93
N ALA A 116 10.61 0.17 -18.75
CA ALA A 116 9.71 0.14 -17.61
C ALA A 116 10.46 -0.07 -16.30
N LEU A 117 11.45 -0.98 -16.25
CA LEU A 117 12.30 -1.20 -15.07
C LEU A 117 13.05 0.06 -14.68
N LYS A 118 13.61 0.79 -15.65
CA LYS A 118 14.29 2.04 -15.36
C LYS A 118 13.33 3.07 -14.73
N THR A 119 12.16 3.26 -15.33
CA THR A 119 11.18 4.27 -14.85
C THR A 119 10.56 3.88 -13.51
N ILE A 120 10.02 2.66 -13.44
CA ILE A 120 9.33 2.16 -12.24
C ILE A 120 10.34 1.90 -11.12
N GLY A 121 11.52 1.35 -11.44
CA GLY A 121 12.58 1.12 -10.48
C GLY A 121 13.05 2.41 -9.81
N MET A 122 13.24 3.51 -10.56
CA MET A 122 13.58 4.81 -9.95
C MET A 122 12.46 5.33 -9.03
N VAL A 123 11.19 5.12 -9.39
CA VAL A 123 10.07 5.49 -8.50
C VAL A 123 10.12 4.68 -7.22
N LEU A 124 10.36 3.37 -7.31
CA LEU A 124 10.48 2.50 -6.13
C LEU A 124 11.71 2.87 -5.27
N ASP A 125 12.82 3.26 -5.89
CA ASP A 125 13.99 3.76 -5.18
C ASP A 125 13.67 4.99 -4.34
N ILE A 126 13.03 5.99 -4.95
CA ILE A 126 12.60 7.21 -4.26
C ILE A 126 11.63 6.87 -3.13
N ASP A 127 10.68 6.02 -3.38
CA ASP A 127 9.69 5.60 -2.39
C ASP A 127 10.35 4.88 -1.20
N ASN A 128 11.28 3.96 -1.44
CA ASN A 128 12.00 3.25 -0.39
C ASN A 128 12.80 4.21 0.50
N LEU A 129 13.52 5.16 -0.11
CA LEU A 129 14.28 6.17 0.64
C LEU A 129 13.35 7.07 1.48
N LEU A 130 12.27 7.58 0.87
CA LEU A 130 11.30 8.42 1.56
C LEU A 130 10.58 7.66 2.70
N TRP A 131 10.29 6.38 2.50
CA TRP A 131 9.66 5.54 3.51
C TRP A 131 10.62 5.25 4.66
N ALA A 132 11.86 4.86 4.36
CA ALA A 132 12.86 4.63 5.39
C ALA A 132 13.05 5.88 6.26
N LEU A 133 13.15 7.06 5.63
CA LEU A 133 13.25 8.33 6.34
C LEU A 133 11.99 8.61 7.18
N ARG A 134 10.80 8.46 6.61
CA ARG A 134 9.53 8.68 7.31
C ARG A 134 9.38 7.73 8.50
N PHE A 135 9.65 6.45 8.31
CA PHE A 135 9.55 5.45 9.36
C PHE A 135 10.54 5.72 10.48
N ARG A 136 11.74 6.18 10.16
CA ARG A 136 12.75 6.56 11.14
C ARG A 136 12.34 7.80 11.94
N VAL A 137 11.94 8.87 11.23
CA VAL A 137 11.74 10.20 11.83
C VAL A 137 10.37 10.32 12.53
N TYR A 138 9.31 9.83 11.91
CA TYR A 138 7.95 10.04 12.41
C TYR A 138 7.38 8.85 13.18
N HIS A 139 7.77 7.64 12.81
CA HIS A 139 7.26 6.42 13.45
C HIS A 139 8.26 5.83 14.44
N HIS A 140 9.49 6.35 14.49
CA HIS A 140 10.55 5.89 15.39
C HIS A 140 10.80 4.38 15.35
N LEU A 141 10.58 3.76 14.19
CA LEU A 141 10.78 2.33 14.00
C LEU A 141 12.25 1.96 14.08
N SER A 142 12.52 0.75 14.53
CA SER A 142 13.86 0.17 14.53
C SER A 142 14.36 -0.12 13.10
N GLU A 143 15.68 -0.29 12.93
CA GLU A 143 16.27 -0.68 11.63
C GLU A 143 15.58 -1.93 11.06
N VAL A 144 15.36 -2.95 11.87
CA VAL A 144 14.75 -4.21 11.44
C VAL A 144 13.31 -4.01 10.93
N GLU A 145 12.52 -3.20 11.63
CA GLU A 145 11.16 -2.88 11.20
C GLU A 145 11.15 -2.08 9.91
N ILE A 146 12.03 -1.08 9.76
CA ILE A 146 12.14 -0.28 8.54
C ILE A 146 12.46 -1.17 7.34
N ILE A 147 13.44 -2.06 7.47
CA ILE A 147 13.80 -2.99 6.40
C ILE A 147 12.65 -3.93 6.04
N ASN A 148 11.87 -4.38 7.03
CA ASN A 148 10.69 -5.21 6.77
C ASN A 148 9.55 -4.48 6.06
N TYR A 149 9.52 -3.14 6.15
CA TYR A 149 8.52 -2.28 5.51
C TYR A 149 9.01 -1.60 4.23
N THR A 150 10.22 -1.88 3.78
CA THR A 150 10.75 -1.46 2.49
C THR A 150 10.81 -2.63 1.52
N LEU A 151 10.87 -2.33 0.23
CA LEU A 151 10.96 -3.36 -0.79
C LEU A 151 12.42 -3.60 -1.18
N PRO A 152 12.92 -4.84 -1.14
CA PRO A 152 14.27 -5.18 -1.60
C PRO A 152 14.31 -5.20 -3.14
N MET A 153 13.83 -4.15 -3.78
CA MET A 153 13.74 -4.01 -5.23
C MET A 153 13.75 -2.55 -5.63
N GLY A 154 14.52 -2.23 -6.64
CA GLY A 154 14.68 -0.89 -7.18
C GLY A 154 15.57 -0.91 -8.42
N TYR A 155 16.02 0.26 -8.86
CA TYR A 155 16.87 0.42 -10.04
C TYR A 155 18.33 0.66 -9.65
N GLU A 156 18.60 1.59 -8.74
CA GLU A 156 19.94 1.97 -8.31
C GLU A 156 20.14 1.92 -6.78
N VAL A 157 19.06 2.05 -5.99
CA VAL A 157 19.14 2.02 -4.53
C VAL A 157 19.22 0.58 -4.03
N ALA A 158 20.31 0.27 -3.33
CA ALA A 158 20.52 -1.03 -2.71
C ALA A 158 19.93 -1.07 -1.28
N ASP A 159 19.72 -2.28 -0.77
CA ASP A 159 19.28 -2.50 0.61
C ASP A 159 20.19 -1.82 1.64
N ASP A 160 21.50 -1.72 1.35
CA ASP A 160 22.48 -1.09 2.24
C ASP A 160 22.25 0.42 2.35
N ASP A 161 21.78 1.09 1.30
CA ASP A 161 21.43 2.53 1.33
C ASP A 161 20.22 2.76 2.23
N VAL A 162 19.21 1.89 2.13
CA VAL A 162 18.03 1.92 2.99
C VAL A 162 18.41 1.66 4.45
N ARG A 163 19.33 0.69 4.69
CA ARG A 163 19.87 0.40 6.04
C ARG A 163 20.62 1.58 6.63
N LEU A 164 21.37 2.30 5.82
CA LEU A 164 22.10 3.48 6.29
C LEU A 164 21.14 4.54 6.85
N ILE A 165 20.05 4.81 6.14
CA ILE A 165 18.99 5.72 6.61
C ILE A 165 18.33 5.15 7.88
N ALA A 166 18.00 3.87 7.89
CA ALA A 166 17.34 3.22 9.01
C ALA A 166 18.18 3.27 10.30
N ARG A 167 19.50 3.19 10.19
CA ARG A 167 20.45 3.36 11.31
C ARG A 167 20.59 4.79 11.80
N GLY A 168 20.20 5.77 10.99
CA GLY A 168 20.42 7.18 11.29
C GLY A 168 21.87 7.60 11.04
N GLY A 169 22.48 7.09 9.98
CA GLY A 169 23.79 7.56 9.49
C GLY A 169 23.69 9.01 9.03
N ASP A 170 24.67 9.81 9.45
CA ASP A 170 24.86 11.21 9.03
C ASP A 170 25.21 11.30 7.55
#